data_429f6953f598e6e4574d8b580b727d39
#
_entry.id   429f6953f598e6e4574d8b580b727d39
#
_cell.length_a   1.000
_cell.length_b   1.000
_cell.length_c   1.000
_cell.angle_alpha   90.00
_cell.angle_beta   90.00
_cell.angle_gamma   90.00
#
_symmetry.space_group_name_H-M   'P 1'
#
loop_
_entity.id
_entity.type
_entity.pdbx_description
1 polymer ?
#
loop_
_entity_poly.entity_id
_entity_poly.type
_entity_poly.pdbx_seq_one_letter_code
_entity_poly.pdbx_strand_id
1 'polypeptide(L)'
;MTPRTPRYAVSRAAVSVTSVLALLALGACSSDPNSIAEQAKKGDQKGYIAGNGAIEQIPVDQRLKPVTLEGTTLDGRQWSSTSERGKQVVVVNLWGSWCPPCIEEIPDLEKVWTDVQAAGKPVQFMGIDFREDPQRGAAFVKTQRMTYPSLTDESGVLILAFGRQAPTSPPSTLVLDREGRVAARANGAVSATTLQGLIDDVLKSES
;
A
#
# COMPACT_ATOMS: atom_id res chain seq x y z
N MET A 1 39.85 40.36 72.51
CA MET A 1 39.44 38.94 72.52
C MET A 1 38.58 38.70 71.30
N THR A 2 39.15 38.16 70.25
CA THR A 2 38.44 37.80 69.06
C THR A 2 38.56 36.28 68.82
N PRO A 3 37.48 35.51 68.67
CA PRO A 3 37.58 34.08 68.42
C PRO A 3 37.88 33.80 66.93
N ARG A 4 38.85 32.94 66.70
CA ARG A 4 39.27 32.39 65.44
C ARG A 4 38.24 31.30 64.98
N THR A 5 37.73 31.42 63.82
CA THR A 5 36.93 30.34 63.13
C THR A 5 37.86 29.37 62.41
N PRO A 6 37.60 28.05 62.45
CA PRO A 6 38.43 27.07 61.73
C PRO A 6 38.00 27.02 60.27
N ARG A 7 39.00 27.05 59.38
CA ARG A 7 38.84 26.81 57.94
C ARG A 7 38.79 25.29 57.65
N TYR A 8 37.68 24.80 57.22
CA TYR A 8 37.61 23.43 56.68
C TYR A 8 38.08 23.40 55.23
N ALA A 9 39.16 22.66 54.96
CA ALA A 9 39.65 22.34 53.66
C ALA A 9 38.74 21.25 53.05
N VAL A 10 37.85 21.58 52.07
CA VAL A 10 37.05 20.61 51.34
C VAL A 10 37.90 20.06 50.19
N SER A 11 38.20 18.78 50.31
CA SER A 11 39.03 18.01 49.38
C SER A 11 38.37 17.98 47.97
N ARG A 12 39.12 18.40 46.93
CA ARG A 12 38.71 18.48 45.51
C ARG A 12 38.67 17.14 44.79
N ALA A 13 38.63 16.00 45.50
CA ALA A 13 38.77 14.68 44.88
C ALA A 13 37.45 13.92 44.63
N ALA A 14 36.27 14.47 44.97
CA ALA A 14 35.00 13.73 44.89
C ALA A 14 34.10 14.08 43.69
N VAL A 15 34.50 15.01 42.80
CA VAL A 15 33.62 15.49 41.70
C VAL A 15 33.86 14.78 40.37
N SER A 16 34.94 14.00 40.23
CA SER A 16 35.33 13.42 38.93
C SER A 16 34.74 12.05 38.61
N VAL A 17 34.10 11.35 39.55
CA VAL A 17 33.58 9.97 39.29
C VAL A 17 32.11 9.97 38.91
N THR A 18 31.34 10.98 39.27
CA THR A 18 29.90 11.03 38.96
C THR A 18 29.59 11.49 37.53
N SER A 19 30.51 12.16 36.83
CA SER A 19 30.29 12.65 35.44
C SER A 19 30.52 11.59 34.38
N VAL A 20 31.19 10.49 34.66
CA VAL A 20 31.45 9.41 33.66
C VAL A 20 30.29 8.41 33.56
N LEU A 21 29.51 8.23 34.63
CA LEU A 21 28.36 7.29 34.61
C LEU A 21 27.12 7.86 33.91
N ALA A 22 27.00 9.19 33.75
CA ALA A 22 25.87 9.84 33.10
C ALA A 22 25.91 9.80 31.54
N LEU A 23 27.07 9.49 30.95
CA LEU A 23 27.27 9.45 29.49
C LEU A 23 27.01 8.07 28.88
N LEU A 24 26.79 7.02 29.65
CA LEU A 24 26.54 5.65 29.18
C LEU A 24 25.06 5.30 29.07
N ALA A 25 24.13 6.18 29.45
CA ALA A 25 22.69 5.92 29.42
C ALA A 25 21.94 6.41 28.15
N LEU A 26 22.63 7.01 27.17
CA LEU A 26 22.03 7.55 25.94
C LEU A 26 22.14 6.60 24.72
N GLY A 27 22.56 5.36 24.91
CA GLY A 27 22.78 4.39 23.83
C GLY A 27 21.68 3.34 23.64
N ALA A 28 20.52 3.45 24.29
CA ALA A 28 19.39 2.55 24.06
C ALA A 28 18.42 3.13 23.02
N CYS A 29 18.89 3.37 21.78
CA CYS A 29 17.98 3.34 20.64
C CYS A 29 17.59 1.87 20.45
N SER A 30 16.43 1.46 20.95
CA SER A 30 15.83 0.19 20.57
C SER A 30 15.57 0.26 19.07
N SER A 31 16.35 -0.48 18.30
CA SER A 31 16.09 -0.65 16.87
C SER A 31 14.81 -1.48 16.77
N ASP A 32 13.69 -0.80 16.59
CA ASP A 32 12.44 -1.47 16.23
C ASP A 32 12.68 -2.13 14.86
N PRO A 33 12.59 -3.47 14.75
CA PRO A 33 12.81 -4.18 13.48
C PRO A 33 11.82 -3.76 12.38
N ASN A 34 10.74 -3.06 12.74
CA ASN A 34 9.77 -2.46 11.83
C ASN A 34 10.01 -0.96 11.61
N SER A 35 11.08 -0.38 12.16
CA SER A 35 11.40 1.03 11.92
C SER A 35 11.74 1.28 10.45
N ILE A 36 11.39 2.47 9.95
CA ILE A 36 11.72 2.94 8.59
C ILE A 36 13.22 2.77 8.28
N ALA A 37 14.08 3.04 9.28
CA ALA A 37 15.52 2.94 9.14
C ALA A 37 16.00 1.49 8.97
N GLU A 38 15.39 0.53 9.66
CA GLU A 38 15.74 -0.89 9.53
C GLU A 38 15.18 -1.50 8.23
N GLN A 39 13.99 -1.07 7.81
CA GLN A 39 13.42 -1.48 6.51
C GLN A 39 14.28 -0.94 5.35
N ALA A 40 14.75 0.31 5.44
CA ALA A 40 15.67 0.89 4.45
C ALA A 40 17.03 0.17 4.40
N LYS A 41 17.56 -0.31 5.54
CA LYS A 41 18.83 -1.06 5.60
C LYS A 41 18.72 -2.47 5.02
N LYS A 42 17.55 -3.11 5.11
CA LYS A 42 17.34 -4.46 4.56
C LYS A 42 17.40 -4.52 3.03
N GLY A 43 17.40 -3.37 2.36
CA GLY A 43 17.77 -3.26 0.94
C GLY A 43 16.86 -4.04 -0.04
N ASP A 44 15.64 -4.37 0.37
CA ASP A 44 14.73 -5.16 -0.46
C ASP A 44 14.02 -4.32 -1.55
N GLN A 45 14.50 -3.08 -1.78
CA GLN A 45 14.10 -2.16 -2.85
C GLN A 45 12.59 -2.12 -3.17
N LYS A 46 11.74 -2.48 -2.20
CA LYS A 46 10.29 -2.59 -2.43
C LYS A 46 9.60 -1.24 -2.68
N GLY A 47 10.32 -0.12 -2.53
CA GLY A 47 9.80 1.22 -2.83
C GLY A 47 8.60 1.68 -2.00
N TYR A 48 8.15 0.88 -1.02
CA TYR A 48 7.05 1.20 -0.12
C TYR A 48 7.35 0.75 1.31
N ILE A 49 6.70 1.40 2.27
CA ILE A 49 6.85 1.10 3.70
C ILE A 49 5.57 0.40 4.18
N ALA A 50 5.67 -0.90 4.49
CA ALA A 50 4.61 -1.62 5.17
C ALA A 50 4.76 -1.41 6.68
N GLY A 51 3.84 -0.69 7.33
CA GLY A 51 3.99 -0.42 8.76
C GLY A 51 2.70 -0.13 9.53
N ASN A 52 1.66 0.37 8.86
CA ASN A 52 0.41 0.79 9.52
C ASN A 52 -0.84 0.04 9.01
N GLY A 53 -0.68 -1.07 8.28
CA GLY A 53 -1.78 -1.81 7.67
C GLY A 53 -2.39 -1.16 6.42
N ALA A 54 -1.85 -0.02 5.97
CA ALA A 54 -2.30 0.61 4.73
C ALA A 54 -1.85 -0.18 3.51
N ILE A 55 -0.67 -0.82 3.56
CA ILE A 55 -0.13 -1.67 2.50
C ILE A 55 0.19 -3.04 3.08
N GLU A 56 -0.29 -4.09 2.42
CA GLU A 56 -0.08 -5.48 2.81
C GLU A 56 0.33 -6.31 1.60
N GLN A 57 1.35 -7.13 1.78
CA GLN A 57 1.70 -8.22 0.88
C GLN A 57 1.41 -9.55 1.55
N ILE A 58 0.76 -10.46 0.83
CA ILE A 58 0.32 -11.74 1.35
C ILE A 58 1.19 -12.85 0.76
N PRO A 59 1.98 -13.56 1.59
CA PRO A 59 2.77 -14.70 1.17
C PRO A 59 1.90 -15.74 0.45
N VAL A 60 2.47 -16.44 -0.53
CA VAL A 60 1.74 -17.39 -1.40
C VAL A 60 0.94 -18.44 -0.61
N ASP A 61 1.54 -18.97 0.47
CA ASP A 61 0.94 -19.96 1.37
C ASP A 61 -0.17 -19.41 2.27
N GLN A 62 -0.31 -18.08 2.37
CA GLN A 62 -1.33 -17.41 3.19
C GLN A 62 -2.45 -16.78 2.36
N ARG A 63 -2.34 -16.80 1.02
CA ARG A 63 -3.38 -16.29 0.13
C ARG A 63 -4.65 -17.11 0.27
N LEU A 64 -5.78 -16.43 0.37
CA LEU A 64 -7.09 -17.08 0.50
C LEU A 64 -7.54 -17.68 -0.85
N LYS A 65 -8.79 -18.15 -0.89
CA LYS A 65 -9.39 -18.69 -2.12
C LYS A 65 -9.47 -17.63 -3.21
N PRO A 66 -9.43 -18.05 -4.51
CA PRO A 66 -9.62 -17.14 -5.63
C PRO A 66 -10.89 -16.31 -5.53
N VAL A 67 -10.77 -15.04 -5.87
CA VAL A 67 -11.89 -14.09 -5.99
C VAL A 67 -12.43 -14.17 -7.42
N THR A 68 -13.74 -14.16 -7.57
CA THR A 68 -14.41 -14.02 -8.86
C THR A 68 -15.14 -12.69 -8.90
N LEU A 69 -14.69 -11.79 -9.79
CA LEU A 69 -15.35 -10.54 -10.10
C LEU A 69 -15.98 -10.67 -11.48
N GLU A 70 -17.27 -10.35 -11.58
CA GLU A 70 -18.01 -10.39 -12.83
C GLU A 70 -18.93 -9.18 -12.93
N GLY A 71 -19.06 -8.61 -14.09
CA GLY A 71 -19.94 -7.47 -14.26
C GLY A 71 -19.86 -6.82 -15.63
N THR A 72 -20.63 -5.76 -15.77
CA THR A 72 -20.62 -4.91 -16.98
C THR A 72 -19.65 -3.76 -16.74
N THR A 73 -18.80 -3.50 -17.73
CA THR A 73 -17.90 -2.34 -17.69
C THR A 73 -18.64 -1.06 -18.07
N LEU A 74 -18.08 0.10 -17.74
CA LEU A 74 -18.64 1.42 -18.08
C LEU A 74 -18.83 1.64 -19.60
N ASP A 75 -18.09 0.89 -20.44
CA ASP A 75 -18.27 0.88 -21.89
C ASP A 75 -19.22 -0.21 -22.40
N GLY A 76 -19.95 -0.89 -21.49
CA GLY A 76 -21.01 -1.84 -21.80
C GLY A 76 -20.56 -3.27 -22.09
N ARG A 77 -19.28 -3.62 -21.95
CA ARG A 77 -18.79 -4.99 -22.17
C ARG A 77 -18.97 -5.84 -20.93
N GLN A 78 -19.20 -7.15 -21.12
CA GLN A 78 -19.13 -8.12 -20.03
C GLN A 78 -17.68 -8.49 -19.74
N TRP A 79 -17.33 -8.56 -18.47
CA TRP A 79 -16.00 -8.99 -18.05
C TRP A 79 -16.07 -9.90 -16.83
N SER A 80 -15.16 -10.86 -16.77
CA SER A 80 -14.97 -11.75 -15.61
C SER A 80 -13.50 -11.94 -15.34
N SER A 81 -13.09 -11.87 -14.06
CA SER A 81 -11.73 -12.14 -13.64
C SER A 81 -11.29 -13.59 -13.92
N THR A 82 -12.24 -14.49 -14.14
CA THR A 82 -11.95 -15.90 -14.48
C THR A 82 -11.29 -16.05 -15.85
N SER A 83 -11.53 -15.11 -16.78
CA SER A 83 -10.90 -15.10 -18.11
C SER A 83 -9.40 -14.80 -18.05
N GLU A 84 -8.93 -14.19 -16.96
CA GLU A 84 -7.54 -13.80 -16.76
C GLU A 84 -6.72 -14.89 -16.01
N ARG A 85 -7.40 -15.86 -15.37
CA ARG A 85 -6.74 -16.90 -14.58
C ARG A 85 -5.72 -17.69 -15.41
N GLY A 86 -4.57 -17.94 -14.82
CA GLY A 86 -3.44 -18.62 -15.46
C GLY A 86 -2.71 -17.76 -16.50
N LYS A 87 -3.15 -16.52 -16.75
CA LYS A 87 -2.59 -15.65 -17.79
C LYS A 87 -1.99 -14.38 -17.21
N GLN A 88 -2.77 -13.66 -16.42
CA GLN A 88 -2.42 -12.31 -15.97
C GLN A 88 -2.62 -12.12 -14.47
N VAL A 89 -1.78 -11.29 -13.88
CA VAL A 89 -2.02 -10.63 -12.60
C VAL A 89 -3.08 -9.56 -12.83
N VAL A 90 -4.06 -9.45 -11.93
CA VAL A 90 -5.13 -8.46 -12.06
C VAL A 90 -5.00 -7.41 -10.95
N VAL A 91 -4.83 -6.16 -11.35
CA VAL A 91 -4.89 -5.01 -10.44
C VAL A 91 -6.33 -4.51 -10.39
N VAL A 92 -6.94 -4.54 -9.22
CA VAL A 92 -8.31 -4.05 -9.00
C VAL A 92 -8.23 -2.77 -8.17
N ASN A 93 -8.71 -1.65 -8.75
CA ASN A 93 -8.77 -0.36 -8.08
C ASN A 93 -10.23 0.02 -7.80
N LEU A 94 -10.56 0.23 -6.52
CA LEU A 94 -11.87 0.72 -6.07
C LEU A 94 -11.86 2.25 -6.07
N TRP A 95 -12.74 2.88 -6.84
CA TRP A 95 -12.81 4.32 -7.00
C TRP A 95 -14.26 4.83 -7.10
N GLY A 96 -14.44 6.14 -7.06
CA GLY A 96 -15.69 6.83 -7.36
C GLY A 96 -15.41 8.29 -7.70
N SER A 97 -16.23 8.92 -8.57
CA SER A 97 -16.04 10.33 -8.97
C SER A 97 -16.22 11.31 -7.81
N TRP A 98 -16.89 10.88 -6.76
CA TRP A 98 -17.15 11.62 -5.52
C TRP A 98 -16.01 11.51 -4.49
N CYS A 99 -14.93 10.80 -4.80
CA CYS A 99 -13.83 10.48 -3.89
C CYS A 99 -12.59 11.35 -4.23
N PRO A 100 -12.32 12.45 -3.51
CA PRO A 100 -11.19 13.33 -3.81
C PRO A 100 -9.83 12.63 -3.85
N PRO A 101 -9.44 11.76 -2.88
CA PRO A 101 -8.16 11.08 -2.96
C PRO A 101 -8.07 10.06 -4.12
N CYS A 102 -9.22 9.57 -4.64
CA CYS A 102 -9.21 8.74 -5.85
C CYS A 102 -8.80 9.55 -7.08
N ILE A 103 -9.24 10.83 -7.15
CA ILE A 103 -8.86 11.73 -8.24
C ILE A 103 -7.35 12.00 -8.23
N GLU A 104 -6.79 12.16 -7.04
CA GLU A 104 -5.35 12.43 -6.86
C GLU A 104 -4.47 11.26 -7.29
N GLU A 105 -4.91 9.99 -7.13
CA GLU A 105 -4.11 8.82 -7.48
C GLU A 105 -4.20 8.40 -8.96
N ILE A 106 -5.21 8.88 -9.72
CA ILE A 106 -5.41 8.49 -11.12
C ILE A 106 -4.15 8.65 -11.98
N PRO A 107 -3.39 9.77 -11.93
CA PRO A 107 -2.18 9.89 -12.73
C PRO A 107 -1.14 8.82 -12.45
N ASP A 108 -1.02 8.38 -11.20
CA ASP A 108 -0.10 7.32 -10.79
C ASP A 108 -0.57 5.95 -11.31
N LEU A 109 -1.87 5.65 -11.21
CA LEU A 109 -2.47 4.42 -11.75
C LEU A 109 -2.31 4.34 -13.27
N GLU A 110 -2.63 5.42 -13.98
CA GLU A 110 -2.50 5.50 -15.45
C GLU A 110 -1.05 5.35 -15.90
N LYS A 111 -0.11 5.94 -15.15
CA LYS A 111 1.31 5.76 -15.41
C LYS A 111 1.70 4.29 -15.33
N VAL A 112 1.35 3.60 -14.24
CA VAL A 112 1.69 2.17 -14.07
C VAL A 112 0.99 1.31 -15.12
N TRP A 113 -0.28 1.58 -15.41
CA TRP A 113 -1.01 0.89 -16.46
C TRP A 113 -0.32 1.00 -17.83
N THR A 114 0.06 2.23 -18.22
CA THR A 114 0.78 2.48 -19.46
C THR A 114 2.15 1.77 -19.48
N ASP A 115 2.89 1.82 -18.38
CA ASP A 115 4.21 1.21 -18.27
C ASP A 115 4.14 -0.33 -18.39
N VAL A 116 3.18 -1.00 -17.73
CA VAL A 116 3.03 -2.46 -17.82
C VAL A 116 2.58 -2.90 -19.22
N GLN A 117 1.72 -2.12 -19.89
CA GLN A 117 1.31 -2.38 -21.28
C GLN A 117 2.50 -2.23 -22.24
N ALA A 118 3.25 -1.14 -22.13
CA ALA A 118 4.43 -0.87 -22.96
C ALA A 118 5.52 -1.93 -22.79
N ALA A 119 5.67 -2.46 -21.57
CA ALA A 119 6.62 -3.53 -21.25
C ALA A 119 6.11 -4.94 -21.62
N GLY A 120 4.88 -5.09 -22.11
CA GLY A 120 4.26 -6.40 -22.38
C GLY A 120 4.15 -7.30 -21.15
N LYS A 121 4.06 -6.72 -19.95
CA LYS A 121 3.89 -7.51 -18.71
C LYS A 121 2.50 -8.15 -18.70
N PRO A 122 2.36 -9.38 -18.19
CA PRO A 122 1.07 -10.07 -18.08
C PRO A 122 0.25 -9.52 -16.90
N VAL A 123 -0.19 -8.27 -17.03
CA VAL A 123 -0.94 -7.53 -16.00
C VAL A 123 -2.14 -6.87 -16.63
N GLN A 124 -3.31 -7.10 -16.06
CA GLN A 124 -4.58 -6.43 -16.39
C GLN A 124 -4.99 -5.48 -15.27
N PHE A 125 -5.43 -4.28 -15.63
CA PHE A 125 -6.09 -3.37 -14.69
C PHE A 125 -7.60 -3.44 -14.85
N MET A 126 -8.32 -3.35 -13.74
CA MET A 126 -9.78 -3.28 -13.70
C MET A 126 -10.20 -2.34 -12.56
N GLY A 127 -10.85 -1.24 -12.87
CA GLY A 127 -11.50 -0.38 -11.89
C GLY A 127 -12.81 -0.98 -11.40
N ILE A 128 -13.28 -0.55 -10.24
CA ILE A 128 -14.65 -0.72 -9.75
C ILE A 128 -15.19 0.68 -9.45
N ASP A 129 -16.14 1.14 -10.27
CA ASP A 129 -16.88 2.39 -10.07
C ASP A 129 -17.93 2.17 -8.99
N PHE A 130 -17.58 2.56 -7.75
CA PHE A 130 -18.25 2.14 -6.53
C PHE A 130 -19.35 3.09 -6.10
N ARG A 131 -20.56 2.55 -5.95
CA ARG A 131 -21.76 3.26 -5.45
C ARG A 131 -22.05 4.56 -6.20
N GLU A 132 -22.03 4.46 -7.50
CA GLU A 132 -22.24 5.59 -8.40
C GLU A 132 -23.09 5.18 -9.61
N ASP A 133 -23.85 6.13 -10.15
CA ASP A 133 -24.55 5.97 -11.40
C ASP A 133 -23.55 5.76 -12.56
N PRO A 134 -23.71 4.71 -13.38
CA PRO A 134 -22.76 4.38 -14.44
C PRO A 134 -22.52 5.51 -15.46
N GLN A 135 -23.52 6.37 -15.72
CA GLN A 135 -23.37 7.51 -16.65
C GLN A 135 -22.42 8.58 -16.04
N ARG A 136 -22.50 8.77 -14.73
CA ARG A 136 -21.61 9.66 -14.00
C ARG A 136 -20.18 9.11 -14.00
N GLY A 137 -20.00 7.81 -13.68
CA GLY A 137 -18.72 7.14 -13.76
C GLY A 137 -18.08 7.23 -15.14
N ALA A 138 -18.86 6.97 -16.20
CA ALA A 138 -18.38 7.07 -17.58
C ALA A 138 -17.97 8.52 -17.96
N ALA A 139 -18.72 9.53 -17.52
CA ALA A 139 -18.35 10.94 -17.72
C ALA A 139 -17.05 11.29 -16.99
N PHE A 140 -16.86 10.78 -15.77
CA PHE A 140 -15.66 10.97 -14.98
C PHE A 140 -14.44 10.32 -15.65
N VAL A 141 -14.51 9.06 -16.05
CA VAL A 141 -13.45 8.33 -16.79
C VAL A 141 -12.98 9.15 -17.99
N LYS A 142 -13.92 9.70 -18.78
CA LYS A 142 -13.61 10.56 -19.93
C LYS A 142 -12.89 11.85 -19.50
N THR A 143 -13.36 12.50 -18.45
CA THR A 143 -12.80 13.78 -17.95
C THR A 143 -11.38 13.57 -17.41
N GLN A 144 -11.17 12.51 -16.65
CA GLN A 144 -9.87 12.16 -16.07
C GLN A 144 -8.93 11.45 -17.06
N ARG A 145 -9.42 11.12 -18.26
CA ARG A 145 -8.66 10.39 -19.30
C ARG A 145 -8.16 9.03 -18.80
N MET A 146 -8.96 8.35 -17.99
CA MET A 146 -8.65 7.00 -17.56
C MET A 146 -8.74 6.05 -18.76
N THR A 147 -7.73 5.18 -18.92
CA THR A 147 -7.63 4.27 -20.08
C THR A 147 -7.82 2.80 -19.71
N TYR A 148 -7.66 2.43 -18.43
CA TYR A 148 -8.00 1.09 -17.98
C TYR A 148 -9.52 0.94 -17.79
N PRO A 149 -10.08 -0.26 -18.08
CA PRO A 149 -11.51 -0.51 -17.97
C PRO A 149 -11.98 -0.48 -16.53
N SER A 150 -13.26 -0.16 -16.30
CA SER A 150 -13.87 -0.19 -14.97
C SER A 150 -15.25 -0.86 -15.03
N LEU A 151 -15.52 -1.73 -14.05
CA LEU A 151 -16.83 -2.33 -13.80
C LEU A 151 -17.76 -1.31 -13.13
N THR A 152 -19.03 -1.37 -13.44
CA THR A 152 -20.06 -0.63 -12.72
C THR A 152 -20.45 -1.36 -11.44
N ASP A 153 -20.52 -0.66 -10.31
CA ASP A 153 -20.98 -1.22 -9.02
C ASP A 153 -21.89 -0.23 -8.28
N GLU A 154 -23.02 0.12 -8.89
CA GLU A 154 -23.98 1.07 -8.34
C GLU A 154 -24.48 0.66 -6.95
N SER A 155 -24.68 -0.62 -6.73
CA SER A 155 -25.13 -1.17 -5.44
C SER A 155 -24.03 -1.37 -4.40
N GLY A 156 -22.75 -1.36 -4.82
CA GLY A 156 -21.61 -1.61 -3.95
C GLY A 156 -21.47 -3.08 -3.52
N VAL A 157 -21.94 -4.03 -4.34
CA VAL A 157 -21.92 -5.46 -3.99
C VAL A 157 -20.70 -6.20 -4.54
N LEU A 158 -20.03 -5.68 -5.57
CA LEU A 158 -18.86 -6.36 -6.16
C LEU A 158 -17.73 -6.56 -5.14
N ILE A 159 -17.55 -5.63 -4.22
CA ILE A 159 -16.52 -5.74 -3.18
C ILE A 159 -16.75 -6.94 -2.24
N LEU A 160 -17.98 -7.46 -2.13
CA LEU A 160 -18.28 -8.62 -1.29
C LEU A 160 -17.61 -9.90 -1.79
N ALA A 161 -17.23 -9.96 -3.07
CA ALA A 161 -16.47 -11.07 -3.65
C ALA A 161 -15.11 -11.29 -2.95
N PHE A 162 -14.53 -10.25 -2.35
CA PHE A 162 -13.26 -10.32 -1.61
C PHE A 162 -13.40 -10.91 -0.19
N GLY A 163 -14.65 -11.12 0.30
CA GLY A 163 -14.89 -11.69 1.62
C GLY A 163 -14.21 -10.88 2.73
N ARG A 164 -13.37 -11.54 3.53
CA ARG A 164 -12.62 -10.89 4.63
C ARG A 164 -11.54 -9.90 4.15
N GLN A 165 -11.18 -9.93 2.88
CA GLN A 165 -10.19 -9.04 2.27
C GLN A 165 -10.87 -7.90 1.51
N ALA A 166 -12.19 -7.76 1.65
CA ALA A 166 -12.95 -6.69 1.01
C ALA A 166 -12.40 -5.30 1.44
N PRO A 167 -12.20 -4.38 0.47
CA PRO A 167 -11.87 -3.01 0.79
C PRO A 167 -13.05 -2.35 1.54
N THR A 168 -12.75 -1.47 2.48
CA THR A 168 -13.77 -0.81 3.30
C THR A 168 -14.25 0.51 2.69
N SER A 169 -13.42 1.14 1.90
CA SER A 169 -13.69 2.44 1.27
C SER A 169 -12.77 2.68 0.08
N PRO A 170 -13.17 3.49 -0.91
CA PRO A 170 -12.25 4.03 -1.91
C PRO A 170 -11.36 5.15 -1.32
N PRO A 171 -10.14 5.37 -1.87
CA PRO A 171 -9.53 4.47 -2.80
C PRO A 171 -8.95 3.25 -2.11
N SER A 172 -8.96 2.12 -2.81
CA SER A 172 -8.26 0.91 -2.39
C SER A 172 -7.80 0.14 -3.62
N THR A 173 -6.58 -0.39 -3.59
CA THR A 173 -6.05 -1.18 -4.69
C THR A 173 -5.68 -2.57 -4.21
N LEU A 174 -6.14 -3.59 -4.92
CA LEU A 174 -5.81 -5.00 -4.67
C LEU A 174 -5.07 -5.56 -5.89
N VAL A 175 -4.06 -6.39 -5.63
CA VAL A 175 -3.35 -7.12 -6.68
C VAL A 175 -3.69 -8.59 -6.53
N LEU A 176 -4.34 -9.16 -7.55
CA LEU A 176 -4.67 -10.58 -7.61
C LEU A 176 -3.58 -11.32 -8.37
N ASP A 177 -3.16 -12.46 -7.85
CA ASP A 177 -2.26 -13.37 -8.56
C ASP A 177 -2.97 -14.04 -9.76
N ARG A 178 -2.21 -14.84 -10.54
CA ARG A 178 -2.77 -15.53 -11.72
C ARG A 178 -3.84 -16.56 -11.38
N GLU A 179 -3.88 -17.06 -10.15
CA GLU A 179 -4.98 -17.90 -9.68
C GLU A 179 -6.21 -17.09 -9.27
N GLY A 180 -6.11 -15.76 -9.22
CA GLY A 180 -7.17 -14.85 -8.80
C GLY A 180 -7.25 -14.66 -7.28
N ARG A 181 -6.20 -14.99 -6.53
CA ARG A 181 -6.13 -14.80 -5.07
C ARG A 181 -5.56 -13.41 -4.77
N VAL A 182 -6.05 -12.76 -3.74
CA VAL A 182 -5.46 -11.48 -3.29
C VAL A 182 -4.03 -11.72 -2.79
N ALA A 183 -3.07 -11.14 -3.48
CA ALA A 183 -1.64 -11.24 -3.21
C ALA A 183 -1.07 -9.98 -2.55
N ALA A 184 -1.66 -8.81 -2.84
CA ALA A 184 -1.32 -7.57 -2.17
C ALA A 184 -2.52 -6.63 -2.13
N ARG A 185 -2.50 -5.68 -1.18
CA ARG A 185 -3.50 -4.61 -1.11
C ARG A 185 -2.90 -3.33 -0.58
N ALA A 186 -3.45 -2.21 -1.03
CA ALA A 186 -3.23 -0.88 -0.48
C ALA A 186 -4.58 -0.27 -0.11
N ASN A 187 -4.75 0.12 1.15
CA ASN A 187 -5.92 0.86 1.63
C ASN A 187 -5.56 2.36 1.64
N GLY A 188 -6.30 3.17 0.90
CA GLY A 188 -5.95 4.55 0.61
C GLY A 188 -5.24 4.72 -0.73
N ALA A 189 -4.96 5.97 -1.10
CA ALA A 189 -4.28 6.30 -2.35
C ALA A 189 -2.89 5.67 -2.43
N VAL A 190 -2.54 5.17 -3.60
CA VAL A 190 -1.26 4.48 -3.86
C VAL A 190 -0.43 5.24 -4.88
N SER A 191 0.87 5.41 -4.61
CA SER A 191 1.79 6.01 -5.57
C SER A 191 2.19 5.02 -6.68
N ALA A 192 2.59 5.54 -7.84
CA ALA A 192 3.08 4.72 -8.96
C ALA A 192 4.23 3.80 -8.53
N THR A 193 5.19 4.29 -7.76
CA THR A 193 6.33 3.49 -7.27
C THR A 193 5.88 2.34 -6.39
N THR A 194 4.95 2.60 -5.46
CA THR A 194 4.41 1.58 -4.56
C THR A 194 3.65 0.52 -5.35
N LEU A 195 2.73 0.93 -6.22
CA LEU A 195 1.93 0.00 -7.02
C LEU A 195 2.80 -0.86 -7.95
N GLN A 196 3.80 -0.25 -8.61
CA GLN A 196 4.75 -0.98 -9.44
C GLN A 196 5.50 -2.05 -8.63
N GLY A 197 5.95 -1.69 -7.42
CA GLY A 197 6.62 -2.63 -6.50
C GLY A 197 5.72 -3.81 -6.12
N LEU A 198 4.45 -3.55 -5.77
CA LEU A 198 3.48 -4.61 -5.45
C LEU A 198 3.25 -5.55 -6.63
N ILE A 199 3.09 -5.03 -7.85
CA ILE A 199 2.92 -5.82 -9.07
C ILE A 199 4.15 -6.68 -9.35
N ASP A 200 5.35 -6.09 -9.28
CA ASP A 200 6.60 -6.80 -9.57
C ASP A 200 6.87 -7.92 -8.57
N ASP A 201 6.56 -7.72 -7.29
CA ASP A 201 6.70 -8.74 -6.26
C ASP A 201 5.68 -9.89 -6.46
N VAL A 202 4.44 -9.60 -6.87
CA VAL A 202 3.46 -10.64 -7.20
C VAL A 202 3.93 -11.45 -8.41
N LEU A 203 4.37 -10.79 -9.49
CA LEU A 203 4.89 -11.47 -10.69
C LEU A 203 6.08 -12.37 -10.37
N LYS A 204 7.01 -11.92 -9.50
CA LYS A 204 8.16 -12.73 -9.04
C LYS A 204 7.75 -13.95 -8.23
N SER A 205 6.69 -13.82 -7.42
CA SER A 205 6.22 -14.93 -6.58
C SER A 205 5.59 -16.08 -7.34
N GLU A 206 5.37 -15.90 -8.65
CA GLU A 206 4.73 -16.86 -9.57
C GLU A 206 5.67 -17.42 -10.65
N SER A 207 6.98 -17.11 -10.53
CA SER A 207 8.04 -17.52 -11.48
C SER A 207 8.60 -18.90 -11.17
#